data_aaaa690ab362fdae8a33a4a50c2a64e4
#
_entry.id   aaaa690ab362fdae8a33a4a50c2a64e4
#
_cell.length_a   1.000
_cell.length_b   1.000
_cell.length_c   1.000
_cell.angle_alpha   90.00
_cell.angle_beta   90.00
_cell.angle_gamma   90.00
#
_symmetry.space_group_name_H-M   'P 1'
#
loop_
_entity.id
_entity.type
_entity.pdbx_description
1 polymer ?
#
loop_
_entity_poly.entity_id
_entity_poly.type
_entity_poly.pdbx_seq_one_letter_code
_entity_poly.pdbx_strand_id
1 'polypeptide(L)'
;MAGKLPISVVIPVKNEERNIAACLESVAWADEIWVVDSHSADGTRDVARRYTDKIAMFDYSGGFPKKKNWALRNLPFKHEWVLLLDADERVTPGLRDEIHEILNQAEKTAQGAGVDGYYVNRKLIFLGRWIKHCGWYPSWNLRLFKHRLGRYEKLEAEDVENTGDVEVHEHVVLEGRAEYLKNDLLHEDFKSIYHFVERHNRYSNWDARVYHNLASGVKTSGSIRASLFGSPLERKRFIKRLWARLPFRLLIRFFWMYFLRLGFLDGRAGLIFCTLMSMHEAVIAAKIYEQQLQKDVSRPEAKIESAERVSS
;
A
#
# COMPACT_ATOMS: atom_id res chain seq x y z
N MET A 1 13.69 -28.56 18.36
CA MET A 1 13.40 -27.29 17.65
C MET A 1 12.33 -27.62 16.63
N ALA A 2 11.21 -26.91 16.62
CA ALA A 2 10.22 -27.10 15.57
C ALA A 2 10.88 -26.76 14.22
N GLY A 3 10.67 -27.59 13.20
CA GLY A 3 11.21 -27.37 11.87
C GLY A 3 10.71 -26.03 11.30
N LYS A 4 11.44 -25.45 10.35
CA LYS A 4 11.00 -24.26 9.64
C LYS A 4 9.78 -24.58 8.77
N LEU A 5 8.86 -23.63 8.67
CA LEU A 5 7.64 -23.80 7.87
C LEU A 5 7.94 -23.65 6.36
N PRO A 6 7.30 -24.47 5.49
CA PRO A 6 7.51 -24.48 4.05
C PRO A 6 6.84 -23.26 3.37
N ILE A 7 7.39 -22.08 3.61
CA ILE A 7 6.91 -20.80 3.07
C ILE A 7 8.08 -19.91 2.67
N SER A 8 7.87 -19.12 1.61
CA SER A 8 8.79 -18.07 1.19
C SER A 8 8.28 -16.71 1.67
N VAL A 9 9.08 -15.98 2.43
CA VAL A 9 8.76 -14.61 2.86
C VAL A 9 9.51 -13.63 1.96
N VAL A 10 8.83 -12.57 1.52
CA VAL A 10 9.42 -11.50 0.69
C VAL A 10 9.27 -10.18 1.40
N ILE A 11 10.40 -9.50 1.62
CA ILE A 11 10.46 -8.21 2.32
C ILE A 11 11.11 -7.19 1.39
N PRO A 12 10.33 -6.33 0.71
CA PRO A 12 10.85 -5.21 -0.06
C PRO A 12 11.35 -4.11 0.87
N VAL A 13 12.56 -3.62 0.64
CA VAL A 13 13.19 -2.61 1.50
C VAL A 13 13.78 -1.44 0.71
N LYS A 14 13.85 -0.27 1.37
CA LYS A 14 14.65 0.88 0.99
C LYS A 14 14.85 1.79 2.20
N ASN A 15 16.05 1.82 2.76
CA ASN A 15 16.41 2.61 3.94
C ASN A 15 15.52 2.27 5.17
N GLU A 16 15.53 0.97 5.53
CA GLU A 16 14.73 0.39 6.61
C GLU A 16 15.58 -0.18 7.76
N GLU A 17 16.80 0.32 7.96
CA GLU A 17 17.75 -0.14 8.98
C GLU A 17 17.11 -0.27 10.37
N ARG A 18 16.20 0.65 10.73
CA ARG A 18 15.55 0.67 12.04
C ARG A 18 14.47 -0.42 12.21
N ASN A 19 13.86 -0.85 11.12
CA ASN A 19 12.68 -1.72 11.15
C ASN A 19 13.02 -3.16 10.79
N ILE A 20 13.99 -3.36 9.88
CA ILE A 20 14.21 -4.63 9.22
C ILE A 20 14.57 -5.77 10.19
N ALA A 21 15.31 -5.51 11.26
CA ALA A 21 15.68 -6.55 12.23
C ALA A 21 14.46 -7.18 12.88
N ALA A 22 13.57 -6.37 13.42
CA ALA A 22 12.36 -6.85 14.10
C ALA A 22 11.37 -7.52 13.14
N CYS A 23 11.31 -7.08 11.86
CA CYS A 23 10.56 -7.75 10.82
C CYS A 23 11.12 -9.17 10.58
N LEU A 24 12.42 -9.29 10.33
CA LEU A 24 13.10 -10.55 10.07
C LEU A 24 13.02 -11.53 11.26
N GLU A 25 13.18 -11.04 12.49
CA GLU A 25 12.97 -11.83 13.71
C GLU A 25 11.57 -12.43 13.78
N SER A 26 10.56 -11.65 13.42
CA SER A 26 9.16 -12.09 13.48
C SER A 26 8.83 -13.21 12.48
N VAL A 27 9.67 -13.43 11.48
CA VAL A 27 9.53 -14.46 10.44
C VAL A 27 10.66 -15.48 10.42
N ALA A 28 11.51 -15.54 11.45
CA ALA A 28 12.64 -16.48 11.55
C ALA A 28 12.23 -17.95 11.49
N TRP A 29 10.95 -18.25 11.66
CA TRP A 29 10.33 -19.57 11.52
C TRP A 29 10.10 -20.01 10.07
N ALA A 30 10.17 -19.09 9.09
CA ALA A 30 10.04 -19.42 7.68
C ALA A 30 11.29 -20.14 7.14
N ASP A 31 11.09 -21.07 6.20
CA ASP A 31 12.21 -21.79 5.59
C ASP A 31 12.98 -20.93 4.58
N GLU A 32 12.30 -20.00 3.93
CA GLU A 32 12.92 -19.10 2.96
C GLU A 32 12.52 -17.64 3.22
N ILE A 33 13.53 -16.75 3.27
CA ILE A 33 13.33 -15.31 3.45
C ILE A 33 14.14 -14.56 2.39
N TRP A 34 13.45 -13.83 1.51
CA TRP A 34 14.01 -12.93 0.53
C TRP A 34 13.90 -11.48 0.97
N VAL A 35 15.01 -10.76 0.95
CA VAL A 35 15.02 -9.29 1.08
C VAL A 35 15.27 -8.70 -0.30
N VAL A 36 14.38 -7.80 -0.75
CA VAL A 36 14.49 -7.14 -2.06
C VAL A 36 14.82 -5.68 -1.84
N ASP A 37 16.08 -5.32 -2.06
CA ASP A 37 16.62 -4.00 -1.75
C ASP A 37 16.70 -3.09 -2.99
N SER A 38 16.17 -1.89 -2.89
CA SER A 38 16.26 -0.84 -3.92
C SER A 38 17.41 0.13 -3.60
N HIS A 39 18.63 -0.40 -3.49
CA HIS A 39 19.83 0.37 -3.22
C HIS A 39 19.73 1.24 -1.96
N SER A 40 19.45 0.59 -0.82
CA SER A 40 19.51 1.27 0.48
C SER A 40 20.88 1.89 0.74
N ALA A 41 20.88 3.13 1.20
CA ALA A 41 22.09 3.90 1.51
C ALA A 41 22.48 3.82 3.00
N ASP A 42 21.61 3.24 3.83
CA ASP A 42 21.81 3.00 5.27
C ASP A 42 22.28 1.55 5.55
N GLY A 43 22.32 1.17 6.82
CA GLY A 43 22.72 -0.18 7.27
C GLY A 43 21.72 -1.30 6.98
N THR A 44 20.62 -1.07 6.24
CA THR A 44 19.56 -2.05 5.97
C THR A 44 20.09 -3.41 5.53
N ARG A 45 21.02 -3.42 4.54
CA ARG A 45 21.59 -4.68 3.99
C ARG A 45 22.46 -5.40 4.99
N ASP A 46 23.24 -4.67 5.78
CA ASP A 46 24.15 -5.27 6.76
C ASP A 46 23.36 -5.90 7.91
N VAL A 47 22.26 -5.29 8.30
CA VAL A 47 21.31 -5.90 9.25
C VAL A 47 20.67 -7.14 8.64
N ALA A 48 20.17 -7.07 7.40
CA ALA A 48 19.49 -8.18 6.73
C ALA A 48 20.38 -9.43 6.57
N ARG A 49 21.68 -9.24 6.26
CA ARG A 49 22.68 -10.34 6.14
C ARG A 49 22.85 -11.18 7.40
N ARG A 50 22.46 -10.70 8.56
CA ARG A 50 22.50 -11.47 9.81
C ARG A 50 21.41 -12.53 9.90
N TYR A 51 20.35 -12.42 9.05
CA TYR A 51 19.16 -13.27 9.08
C TYR A 51 19.01 -14.12 7.83
N THR A 52 19.47 -13.64 6.68
CA THR A 52 19.36 -14.33 5.39
C THR A 52 20.49 -13.94 4.44
N ASP A 53 20.92 -14.90 3.62
CA ASP A 53 21.82 -14.72 2.49
C ASP A 53 21.09 -14.34 1.19
N LYS A 54 19.75 -14.46 1.17
CA LYS A 54 18.91 -14.19 0.00
C LYS A 54 18.53 -12.71 -0.08
N ILE A 55 19.47 -11.90 -0.55
CA ILE A 55 19.27 -10.46 -0.78
C ILE A 55 19.36 -10.20 -2.28
N ALA A 56 18.21 -9.82 -2.87
CA ALA A 56 18.12 -9.44 -4.27
C ALA A 56 18.14 -7.92 -4.44
N MET A 57 18.95 -7.44 -5.38
CA MET A 57 18.98 -6.02 -5.72
C MET A 57 17.92 -5.72 -6.78
N PHE A 58 17.17 -4.66 -6.58
CA PHE A 58 16.15 -4.20 -7.51
C PHE A 58 16.51 -2.85 -8.10
N ASP A 59 16.76 -2.82 -9.41
CA ASP A 59 17.02 -1.62 -10.17
C ASP A 59 15.69 -1.07 -10.74
N TYR A 60 15.26 0.07 -10.23
CA TYR A 60 14.07 0.73 -10.73
C TYR A 60 14.40 1.64 -11.91
N SER A 61 14.00 1.22 -13.10
CA SER A 61 14.19 1.99 -14.35
C SER A 61 13.00 2.89 -14.72
N GLY A 62 12.03 3.04 -13.78
CA GLY A 62 10.77 3.71 -14.05
C GLY A 62 9.67 2.76 -14.56
N GLY A 63 8.41 3.09 -14.30
CA GLY A 63 7.26 2.35 -14.79
C GLY A 63 7.03 0.99 -14.12
N PHE A 64 6.61 0.02 -14.90
CA PHE A 64 6.26 -1.33 -14.44
C PHE A 64 7.27 -2.37 -14.96
N PRO A 65 7.65 -3.41 -14.19
CA PRO A 65 7.13 -3.74 -12.87
C PRO A 65 7.78 -2.95 -11.74
N LYS A 66 7.01 -2.62 -10.71
CA LYS A 66 7.54 -2.15 -9.44
C LYS A 66 8.09 -3.33 -8.61
N LYS A 67 8.71 -3.03 -7.48
CA LYS A 67 9.51 -3.96 -6.68
C LYS A 67 8.82 -5.27 -6.30
N LYS A 68 7.59 -5.22 -5.79
CA LYS A 68 6.86 -6.43 -5.38
C LYS A 68 6.49 -7.31 -6.57
N ASN A 69 6.02 -6.72 -7.67
CA ASN A 69 5.76 -7.45 -8.90
C ASN A 69 7.03 -8.03 -9.53
N TRP A 70 8.13 -7.28 -9.48
CA TRP A 70 9.42 -7.80 -9.95
C TRP A 70 9.86 -9.01 -9.12
N ALA A 71 9.75 -8.93 -7.80
CA ALA A 71 10.07 -10.03 -6.89
C ALA A 71 9.24 -11.29 -7.20
N LEU A 72 7.92 -11.14 -7.33
CA LEU A 72 7.01 -12.26 -7.64
C LEU A 72 7.32 -12.95 -8.99
N ARG A 73 7.91 -12.23 -9.95
CA ARG A 73 8.22 -12.74 -11.30
C ARG A 73 9.61 -13.34 -11.42
N ASN A 74 10.58 -12.82 -10.69
CA ASN A 74 12.00 -13.09 -10.94
C ASN A 74 12.67 -13.91 -9.84
N LEU A 75 12.13 -13.94 -8.61
CA LEU A 75 12.75 -14.72 -7.54
C LEU A 75 12.42 -16.21 -7.69
N PRO A 76 13.43 -17.09 -7.53
CA PRO A 76 13.25 -18.53 -7.59
C PRO A 76 12.73 -19.05 -6.25
N PHE A 77 11.43 -18.86 -5.99
CA PHE A 77 10.82 -19.32 -4.74
C PHE A 77 10.89 -20.82 -4.59
N LYS A 78 11.33 -21.27 -3.41
CA LYS A 78 11.37 -22.67 -3.03
C LYS A 78 9.97 -23.23 -2.76
N HIS A 79 9.05 -22.38 -2.28
CA HIS A 79 7.73 -22.78 -1.81
C HIS A 79 6.61 -22.16 -2.63
N GLU A 80 5.50 -22.86 -2.76
CA GLU A 80 4.30 -22.40 -3.45
C GLU A 80 3.69 -21.16 -2.77
N TRP A 81 3.66 -21.18 -1.42
CA TRP A 81 3.13 -20.09 -0.62
C TRP A 81 4.15 -19.00 -0.39
N VAL A 82 3.71 -17.78 -0.62
CA VAL A 82 4.50 -16.57 -0.34
C VAL A 82 3.78 -15.69 0.67
N LEU A 83 4.53 -15.15 1.63
CA LEU A 83 4.09 -14.09 2.53
C LEU A 83 4.82 -12.80 2.17
N LEU A 84 4.08 -11.78 1.72
CA LEU A 84 4.62 -10.44 1.46
C LEU A 84 4.49 -9.59 2.72
N LEU A 85 5.63 -9.08 3.22
CA LEU A 85 5.69 -8.20 4.38
C LEU A 85 6.40 -6.90 4.02
N ASP A 86 5.89 -5.79 4.48
CA ASP A 86 6.64 -4.54 4.50
C ASP A 86 7.62 -4.55 5.68
N ALA A 87 8.75 -3.87 5.58
CA ALA A 87 9.82 -3.93 6.60
C ALA A 87 9.39 -3.40 7.99
N ASP A 88 8.33 -2.63 8.04
CA ASP A 88 7.70 -2.09 9.24
C ASP A 88 6.53 -2.95 9.76
N GLU A 89 6.34 -4.13 9.17
CA GLU A 89 5.34 -5.11 9.61
C GLU A 89 5.99 -6.26 10.38
N ARG A 90 5.28 -6.83 11.34
CA ARG A 90 5.71 -7.98 12.16
C ARG A 90 4.60 -9.01 12.25
N VAL A 91 4.96 -10.27 12.05
CA VAL A 91 4.05 -11.39 12.26
C VAL A 91 3.88 -11.62 13.76
N THR A 92 2.64 -11.55 14.26
CA THR A 92 2.35 -11.87 15.65
C THR A 92 2.43 -13.38 15.90
N PRO A 93 2.69 -13.85 17.14
CA PRO A 93 2.69 -15.27 17.45
C PRO A 93 1.40 -15.99 17.04
N GLY A 94 0.24 -15.38 17.28
CA GLY A 94 -1.05 -15.95 16.87
C GLY A 94 -1.19 -16.06 15.34
N LEU A 95 -0.71 -15.06 14.59
CA LEU A 95 -0.72 -15.14 13.12
C LEU A 95 0.23 -16.20 12.59
N ARG A 96 1.41 -16.36 13.18
CA ARG A 96 2.34 -17.44 12.86
C ARG A 96 1.68 -18.81 13.04
N ASP A 97 1.03 -19.02 14.18
CA ASP A 97 0.41 -20.29 14.51
C ASP A 97 -0.77 -20.62 13.57
N GLU A 98 -1.56 -19.62 13.20
CA GLU A 98 -2.63 -19.75 12.22
C GLU A 98 -2.08 -20.08 10.81
N ILE A 99 -1.00 -19.42 10.37
CA ILE A 99 -0.32 -19.76 9.10
C ILE A 99 0.20 -21.20 9.14
N HIS A 100 0.77 -21.63 10.25
CA HIS A 100 1.25 -23.01 10.42
C HIS A 100 0.12 -24.03 10.25
N GLU A 101 -1.04 -23.80 10.85
CA GLU A 101 -2.21 -24.65 10.70
C GLU A 101 -2.67 -24.75 9.25
N ILE A 102 -2.71 -23.62 8.54
CA ILE A 102 -3.10 -23.56 7.13
C ILE A 102 -2.15 -24.37 6.25
N LEU A 103 -0.84 -24.17 6.40
CA LEU A 103 0.15 -24.87 5.59
C LEU A 103 0.11 -26.39 5.85
N ASN A 104 -0.03 -26.81 7.10
CA ASN A 104 -0.18 -28.23 7.45
C ASN A 104 -1.47 -28.85 6.88
N GLN A 105 -2.55 -28.09 6.80
CA GLN A 105 -3.80 -28.58 6.19
C GLN A 105 -3.67 -28.66 4.66
N ALA A 106 -3.01 -27.69 4.04
CA ALA A 106 -2.78 -27.68 2.60
C ALA A 106 -1.92 -28.88 2.14
N GLU A 107 -0.93 -29.28 2.93
CA GLU A 107 -0.11 -30.48 2.65
C GLU A 107 -0.91 -31.79 2.77
N LYS A 108 -1.85 -31.86 3.71
CA LYS A 108 -2.65 -33.08 3.96
C LYS A 108 -3.78 -33.29 2.96
N THR A 109 -4.29 -32.24 2.38
CA THR A 109 -5.32 -32.29 1.34
C THR A 109 -4.64 -32.27 -0.03
N ALA A 110 -4.46 -33.45 -0.64
CA ALA A 110 -3.87 -33.64 -1.97
C ALA A 110 -4.62 -32.92 -3.11
N GLN A 111 -5.77 -32.37 -2.82
CA GLN A 111 -6.48 -31.33 -3.57
C GLN A 111 -6.66 -30.19 -2.57
N GLY A 112 -5.74 -29.23 -2.59
CA GLY A 112 -5.75 -28.10 -1.67
C GLY A 112 -7.17 -27.57 -1.44
N ALA A 113 -7.49 -27.11 -0.24
CA ALA A 113 -8.82 -26.68 0.22
C ALA A 113 -9.51 -25.59 -0.64
N GLY A 114 -9.12 -25.44 -1.88
CA GLY A 114 -9.67 -24.47 -2.83
C GLY A 114 -9.38 -23.02 -2.44
N VAL A 115 -8.51 -22.77 -1.45
CA VAL A 115 -8.09 -21.42 -1.04
C VAL A 115 -6.67 -21.15 -1.53
N ASP A 116 -6.49 -20.07 -2.24
CA ASP A 116 -5.24 -19.70 -2.91
C ASP A 116 -4.58 -18.47 -2.31
N GLY A 117 -5.27 -17.80 -1.38
CA GLY A 117 -4.74 -16.66 -0.67
C GLY A 117 -5.55 -16.26 0.55
N TYR A 118 -4.90 -15.47 1.41
CA TYR A 118 -5.48 -15.02 2.66
C TYR A 118 -5.25 -13.52 2.86
N TYR A 119 -6.34 -12.83 3.18
CA TYR A 119 -6.28 -11.47 3.67
C TYR A 119 -5.86 -11.46 5.13
N VAL A 120 -4.87 -10.63 5.42
CA VAL A 120 -4.37 -10.40 6.78
C VAL A 120 -4.72 -8.98 7.19
N ASN A 121 -5.25 -8.83 8.39
CA ASN A 121 -5.56 -7.53 8.93
C ASN A 121 -4.33 -6.90 9.58
N ARG A 122 -4.24 -5.56 9.60
CA ARG A 122 -3.11 -4.82 10.16
C ARG A 122 -3.51 -3.96 11.35
N LYS A 123 -2.78 -4.12 12.44
CA LYS A 123 -2.83 -3.23 13.61
C LYS A 123 -1.84 -2.11 13.44
N LEU A 124 -2.32 -0.91 13.11
CA LEU A 124 -1.47 0.27 13.02
C LEU A 124 -1.09 0.76 14.42
N ILE A 125 0.21 0.79 14.70
CA ILE A 125 0.77 1.43 15.89
C ILE A 125 1.27 2.82 15.52
N PHE A 126 0.68 3.83 16.11
CA PHE A 126 1.03 5.23 15.88
C PHE A 126 1.30 5.91 17.23
N LEU A 127 2.46 6.53 17.39
CA LEU A 127 2.93 7.11 18.65
C LEU A 127 2.83 6.13 19.84
N GLY A 128 3.24 4.87 19.60
CA GLY A 128 3.21 3.81 20.61
C GLY A 128 1.83 3.29 20.99
N ARG A 129 0.76 3.69 20.28
CA ARG A 129 -0.61 3.26 20.55
C ARG A 129 -1.24 2.60 19.32
N TRP A 130 -1.98 1.51 19.53
CA TRP A 130 -2.81 0.92 18.51
C TRP A 130 -3.96 1.87 18.12
N ILE A 131 -4.02 2.28 16.86
CA ILE A 131 -5.15 3.01 16.29
C ILE A 131 -6.24 2.01 15.92
N LYS A 132 -7.12 1.73 16.85
CA LYS A 132 -8.21 0.76 16.70
C LYS A 132 -9.43 1.38 16.04
N HIS A 133 -9.64 2.66 16.22
CA HIS A 133 -10.77 3.42 15.70
C HIS A 133 -10.33 4.29 14.51
N CYS A 134 -10.82 5.49 14.38
CA CYS A 134 -10.50 6.41 13.28
C CYS A 134 -10.86 5.87 11.87
N GLY A 135 -11.48 4.71 11.75
CA GLY A 135 -11.80 4.07 10.46
C GLY A 135 -10.63 3.35 9.78
N TRP A 136 -9.54 3.08 10.51
CA TRP A 136 -8.35 2.40 9.99
C TRP A 136 -8.27 0.91 10.33
N TYR A 137 -9.07 0.46 11.28
CA TYR A 137 -9.19 -0.95 11.61
C TYR A 137 -10.64 -1.42 11.42
N PRO A 138 -10.87 -2.59 10.78
CA PRO A 138 -9.91 -3.49 10.15
C PRO A 138 -9.31 -2.95 8.84
N SER A 139 -8.02 -3.25 8.59
CA SER A 139 -7.28 -2.91 7.36
C SER A 139 -6.78 -4.18 6.69
N TRP A 140 -7.63 -4.77 5.85
CA TRP A 140 -7.38 -6.05 5.19
C TRP A 140 -6.48 -5.89 3.96
N ASN A 141 -5.41 -6.70 3.90
CA ASN A 141 -4.50 -6.79 2.77
C ASN A 141 -4.24 -8.25 2.43
N LEU A 142 -4.22 -8.58 1.15
CA LEU A 142 -3.85 -9.91 0.68
C LEU A 142 -2.32 -10.03 0.82
N ARG A 143 -1.87 -10.80 1.81
CA ARG A 143 -0.45 -10.91 2.18
C ARG A 143 0.11 -12.33 2.03
N LEU A 144 -0.70 -13.35 2.27
CA LEU A 144 -0.34 -14.75 2.13
C LEU A 144 -1.07 -15.33 0.92
N PHE A 145 -0.35 -15.86 -0.08
CA PHE A 145 -0.97 -16.43 -1.27
C PHE A 145 0.01 -17.32 -2.05
N LYS A 146 -0.52 -18.14 -2.95
CA LYS A 146 0.29 -18.90 -3.89
C LYS A 146 0.91 -17.95 -4.91
N HIS A 147 2.25 -17.88 -4.96
CA HIS A 147 2.97 -16.84 -5.70
C HIS A 147 2.66 -16.81 -7.20
N ARG A 148 2.30 -17.95 -7.79
CA ARG A 148 1.97 -18.06 -9.21
C ARG A 148 0.61 -17.48 -9.56
N LEU A 149 -0.30 -17.36 -8.59
CA LEU A 149 -1.68 -16.91 -8.75
C LEU A 149 -1.88 -15.45 -8.37
N GLY A 150 -0.92 -14.83 -7.67
CA GLY A 150 -1.02 -13.46 -7.19
C GLY A 150 -0.06 -12.50 -7.89
N ARG A 151 -0.57 -11.30 -8.24
CA ARG A 151 0.24 -10.20 -8.77
C ARG A 151 -0.36 -8.87 -8.33
N TYR A 152 0.46 -7.85 -8.16
CA TYR A 152 -0.06 -6.49 -7.99
C TYR A 152 -0.62 -5.97 -9.32
N GLU A 153 -1.78 -5.31 -9.25
CA GLU A 153 -2.38 -4.65 -10.40
C GLU A 153 -1.41 -3.63 -11.03
N LYS A 154 -1.48 -3.50 -12.35
CA LYS A 154 -0.81 -2.42 -13.06
C LYS A 154 -1.77 -1.25 -13.12
N LEU A 155 -1.53 -0.20 -12.34
CA LEU A 155 -2.24 1.05 -12.51
C LEU A 155 -1.61 1.79 -13.69
N GLU A 156 -2.38 1.97 -14.77
CA GLU A 156 -1.99 2.80 -15.90
C GLU A 156 -2.05 4.28 -15.46
N ALA A 157 -1.01 4.75 -14.84
CA ALA A 157 -0.74 6.16 -14.66
C ALA A 157 0.55 6.44 -15.43
N GLU A 158 0.41 6.95 -16.63
CA GLU A 158 1.48 7.65 -17.30
C GLU A 158 1.96 8.74 -16.35
N ASP A 159 3.26 8.79 -16.10
CA ASP A 159 3.94 9.79 -15.25
C ASP A 159 3.62 9.75 -13.74
N VAL A 160 3.87 8.64 -13.09
CA VAL A 160 3.94 8.63 -11.63
C VAL A 160 5.38 8.89 -11.18
N GLU A 161 5.86 10.08 -11.40
CA GLU A 161 7.22 10.51 -11.02
C GLU A 161 7.53 10.40 -9.51
N ASN A 162 6.54 10.19 -8.64
CA ASN A 162 6.72 10.41 -7.20
C ASN A 162 6.38 9.26 -6.25
N THR A 163 5.90 8.10 -6.70
CA THR A 163 5.80 6.91 -5.83
C THR A 163 7.05 6.03 -5.90
N GLY A 164 7.94 6.29 -6.87
CA GLY A 164 9.13 5.49 -7.08
C GLY A 164 8.81 4.02 -7.34
N ASP A 165 9.59 3.16 -6.76
CA ASP A 165 9.53 1.71 -6.89
C ASP A 165 8.49 1.03 -5.96
N VAL A 166 7.72 1.81 -5.18
CA VAL A 166 6.81 1.30 -4.15
C VAL A 166 5.38 1.20 -4.69
N GLU A 167 4.75 0.04 -4.50
CA GLU A 167 3.32 -0.17 -4.70
C GLU A 167 2.54 0.44 -3.52
N VAL A 168 2.01 1.65 -3.70
CA VAL A 168 1.30 2.38 -2.64
C VAL A 168 -0.21 2.17 -2.68
N HIS A 169 -0.77 2.10 -3.88
CA HIS A 169 -2.22 2.03 -4.13
C HIS A 169 -2.63 0.81 -4.92
N GLU A 170 -1.66 0.01 -5.33
CA GLU A 170 -1.86 -1.24 -6.04
C GLU A 170 -2.26 -2.35 -5.05
N HIS A 171 -3.27 -3.12 -5.44
CA HIS A 171 -3.72 -4.29 -4.69
C HIS A 171 -3.28 -5.57 -5.38
N VAL A 172 -3.12 -6.63 -4.59
CA VAL A 172 -2.88 -7.94 -5.17
C VAL A 172 -4.16 -8.43 -5.82
N VAL A 173 -4.07 -8.76 -7.10
CA VAL A 173 -5.08 -9.50 -7.86
C VAL A 173 -4.72 -10.97 -7.76
N LEU A 174 -5.63 -11.80 -7.27
CA LEU A 174 -5.45 -13.23 -7.11
C LEU A 174 -6.31 -13.98 -8.12
N GLU A 175 -5.70 -14.88 -8.86
CA GLU A 175 -6.39 -15.84 -9.73
C GLU A 175 -6.79 -17.07 -8.90
N GLY A 176 -7.86 -16.94 -8.10
CA GLY A 176 -8.29 -17.99 -7.19
C GLY A 176 -9.16 -17.47 -6.05
N ARG A 177 -9.40 -18.35 -5.08
CA ARG A 177 -10.22 -18.04 -3.91
C ARG A 177 -9.35 -17.48 -2.78
N ALA A 178 -9.83 -16.41 -2.13
CA ALA A 178 -9.20 -15.84 -0.94
C ALA A 178 -10.13 -15.88 0.27
N GLU A 179 -9.54 -16.09 1.45
CA GLU A 179 -10.21 -16.04 2.75
C GLU A 179 -9.54 -15.03 3.69
N TYR A 180 -10.05 -14.88 4.90
CA TYR A 180 -9.58 -13.91 5.89
C TYR A 180 -8.99 -14.63 7.10
N LEU A 181 -7.79 -14.25 7.50
CA LEU A 181 -7.17 -14.71 8.74
C LEU A 181 -7.77 -13.98 9.96
N LYS A 182 -7.72 -14.65 11.09
CA LYS A 182 -8.27 -14.10 12.35
C LYS A 182 -7.25 -13.24 13.10
N ASN A 183 -5.98 -13.58 12.94
CA ASN A 183 -4.89 -12.90 13.63
C ASN A 183 -4.30 -11.79 12.76
N ASP A 184 -3.75 -10.76 13.43
CA ASP A 184 -3.31 -9.54 12.79
C ASP A 184 -1.79 -9.48 12.62
N LEU A 185 -1.35 -8.77 11.58
CA LEU A 185 -0.01 -8.18 11.50
C LEU A 185 0.10 -6.95 12.39
N LEU A 186 1.22 -6.76 13.05
CA LEU A 186 1.57 -5.52 13.69
C LEU A 186 2.26 -4.62 12.68
N HIS A 187 1.76 -3.40 12.47
CA HIS A 187 2.32 -2.41 11.58
C HIS A 187 2.79 -1.20 12.38
N GLU A 188 4.10 -1.06 12.52
CA GLU A 188 4.74 -0.04 13.36
C GLU A 188 5.63 0.90 12.52
N ASP A 189 4.99 1.61 11.58
CA ASP A 189 5.64 2.49 10.62
C ASP A 189 5.80 3.93 11.16
N PHE A 190 6.03 4.10 12.44
CA PHE A 190 6.24 5.43 12.99
C PHE A 190 7.71 5.72 13.28
N LYS A 191 8.38 6.40 12.33
CA LYS A 191 9.76 6.91 12.54
C LYS A 191 9.75 8.26 13.28
N SER A 192 8.94 9.20 12.83
CA SER A 192 8.69 10.51 13.44
C SER A 192 7.52 11.22 12.75
N ILE A 193 6.98 12.27 13.36
CA ILE A 193 5.97 13.14 12.73
C ILE A 193 6.52 13.76 11.43
N TYR A 194 7.80 14.16 11.40
CA TYR A 194 8.44 14.67 10.21
C TYR A 194 8.35 13.69 9.04
N HIS A 195 8.76 12.44 9.23
CA HIS A 195 8.70 11.41 8.19
C HIS A 195 7.27 11.07 7.79
N PHE A 196 6.34 11.08 8.74
CA PHE A 196 4.92 10.88 8.47
C PHE A 196 4.38 11.96 7.52
N VAL A 197 4.63 13.23 7.84
CA VAL A 197 4.17 14.38 7.04
C VAL A 197 4.85 14.40 5.66
N GLU A 198 6.17 14.19 5.61
CA GLU A 198 6.93 14.13 4.35
C GLU A 198 6.38 13.04 3.42
N ARG A 199 6.15 11.85 3.93
CA ARG A 199 5.59 10.74 3.16
C ARG A 199 4.18 11.05 2.65
N HIS A 200 3.31 11.59 3.50
CA HIS A 200 1.95 11.97 3.10
C HIS A 200 1.95 13.14 2.12
N ASN A 201 2.93 14.04 2.20
CA ASN A 201 3.10 15.07 1.18
C ASN A 201 3.45 14.47 -0.19
N ARG A 202 4.27 13.42 -0.25
CA ARG A 202 4.52 12.70 -1.51
C ARG A 202 3.27 11.98 -2.03
N TYR A 203 2.55 11.28 -1.16
CA TYR A 203 1.31 10.59 -1.54
C TYR A 203 0.24 11.56 -2.04
N SER A 204 0.15 12.77 -1.47
CA SER A 204 -0.82 13.77 -1.91
C SER A 204 -0.62 14.25 -3.36
N ASN A 205 0.58 14.13 -3.95
CA ASN A 205 0.80 14.42 -5.37
C ASN A 205 0.01 13.44 -6.25
N TRP A 206 0.06 12.16 -5.91
CA TRP A 206 -0.66 11.12 -6.62
C TRP A 206 -2.18 11.23 -6.37
N ASP A 207 -2.60 11.40 -5.12
CA ASP A 207 -4.01 11.57 -4.76
C ASP A 207 -4.63 12.79 -5.46
N ALA A 208 -3.89 13.91 -5.57
CA ALA A 208 -4.35 15.10 -6.27
C ALA A 208 -4.65 14.81 -7.76
N ARG A 209 -3.78 14.06 -8.45
CA ARG A 209 -4.01 13.64 -9.84
C ARG A 209 -5.22 12.74 -9.97
N VAL A 210 -5.35 11.72 -9.09
CA VAL A 210 -6.49 10.80 -9.09
C VAL A 210 -7.79 11.54 -8.84
N TYR A 211 -7.83 12.44 -7.86
CA TYR A 211 -9.03 13.21 -7.56
C TYR A 211 -9.38 14.20 -8.66
N HIS A 212 -8.38 14.84 -9.26
CA HIS A 212 -8.59 15.73 -10.42
C HIS A 212 -9.22 14.96 -11.59
N ASN A 213 -8.67 13.78 -11.94
CA ASN A 213 -9.19 12.95 -13.02
C ASN A 213 -10.61 12.43 -12.74
N LEU A 214 -10.87 12.02 -11.49
CA LEU A 214 -12.21 11.60 -11.07
C LEU A 214 -13.24 12.73 -11.11
N ALA A 215 -12.86 13.94 -10.69
CA ALA A 215 -13.72 15.12 -10.71
C ALA A 215 -14.01 15.60 -12.14
N SER A 216 -12.99 15.57 -13.02
CA SER A 216 -13.08 16.00 -14.43
C SER A 216 -13.76 14.99 -15.34
N GLY A 217 -14.02 13.75 -14.85
CA GLY A 217 -14.67 12.70 -15.65
C GLY A 217 -13.81 12.14 -16.76
N VAL A 218 -12.48 12.34 -16.71
CA VAL A 218 -11.52 11.76 -17.66
C VAL A 218 -11.61 10.23 -17.59
N LYS A 219 -11.94 9.61 -18.72
CA LYS A 219 -11.95 8.15 -18.86
C LYS A 219 -10.53 7.70 -19.18
N THR A 220 -9.88 7.03 -18.24
CA THR A 220 -8.66 6.27 -18.52
C THR A 220 -9.03 4.90 -19.08
N SER A 221 -8.28 4.41 -20.05
CA SER A 221 -8.46 3.05 -20.63
C SER A 221 -8.44 2.02 -19.48
N GLY A 222 -9.44 1.11 -19.45
CA GLY A 222 -9.58 0.14 -18.36
C GLY A 222 -10.21 0.66 -17.06
N SER A 223 -10.63 1.95 -16.98
CA SER A 223 -11.20 2.50 -15.75
C SER A 223 -12.57 1.91 -15.41
N ILE A 224 -12.74 1.49 -14.15
CA ILE A 224 -14.02 1.01 -13.62
C ILE A 224 -15.05 2.15 -13.63
N ARG A 225 -16.23 1.88 -14.17
CA ARG A 225 -17.34 2.84 -14.21
C ARG A 225 -17.78 3.20 -12.79
N ALA A 226 -17.96 4.49 -12.51
CA ALA A 226 -18.52 4.94 -11.24
C ALA A 226 -20.04 4.81 -11.27
N SER A 227 -20.60 3.93 -10.43
CA SER A 227 -22.05 3.69 -10.35
C SER A 227 -22.49 3.46 -8.90
N LEU A 228 -23.58 4.11 -8.49
CA LEU A 228 -24.14 3.93 -7.13
C LEU A 228 -24.77 2.53 -6.96
N PHE A 229 -25.33 1.99 -8.04
CA PHE A 229 -26.05 0.71 -8.05
C PHE A 229 -25.22 -0.44 -8.67
N GLY A 230 -23.96 -0.21 -8.95
CA GLY A 230 -23.07 -1.20 -9.54
C GLY A 230 -22.40 -2.12 -8.51
N SER A 231 -21.34 -2.78 -8.95
CA SER A 231 -20.48 -3.63 -8.10
C SER A 231 -19.87 -2.85 -6.91
N PRO A 232 -19.37 -3.53 -5.87
CA PRO A 232 -18.72 -2.86 -4.74
C PRO A 232 -17.59 -1.90 -5.15
N LEU A 233 -16.87 -2.23 -6.22
CA LEU A 233 -15.80 -1.40 -6.78
C LEU A 233 -16.37 -0.15 -7.48
N GLU A 234 -17.45 -0.29 -8.25
CA GLU A 234 -18.11 0.83 -8.91
C GLU A 234 -18.72 1.81 -7.90
N ARG A 235 -19.32 1.29 -6.81
CA ARG A 235 -19.81 2.10 -5.68
C ARG A 235 -18.67 2.86 -4.99
N LYS A 236 -17.53 2.21 -4.72
CA LYS A 236 -16.35 2.88 -4.18
C LYS A 236 -15.85 4.01 -5.10
N ARG A 237 -15.84 3.79 -6.42
CA ARG A 237 -15.49 4.83 -7.41
C ARG A 237 -16.47 5.99 -7.40
N PHE A 238 -17.76 5.71 -7.30
CA PHE A 238 -18.80 6.75 -7.21
C PHE A 238 -18.60 7.61 -5.95
N ILE A 239 -18.41 6.98 -4.79
CA ILE A 239 -18.15 7.68 -3.53
C ILE A 239 -16.86 8.52 -3.60
N LYS A 240 -15.78 7.98 -4.16
CA LYS A 240 -14.53 8.74 -4.37
C LYS A 240 -14.73 9.95 -5.29
N ARG A 241 -15.55 9.81 -6.34
CA ARG A 241 -15.87 10.92 -7.25
C ARG A 241 -16.68 12.01 -6.55
N LEU A 242 -17.65 11.63 -5.72
CA LEU A 242 -18.42 12.57 -4.92
C LEU A 242 -17.49 13.27 -3.90
N TRP A 243 -16.68 12.50 -3.19
CA TRP A 243 -15.70 13.01 -2.24
C TRP A 243 -14.75 14.04 -2.85
N ALA A 244 -14.23 13.77 -4.05
CA ALA A 244 -13.33 14.68 -4.76
C ALA A 244 -13.92 16.07 -5.03
N ARG A 245 -15.25 16.19 -5.07
CA ARG A 245 -16.00 17.43 -5.34
C ARG A 245 -16.49 18.14 -4.08
N LEU A 246 -16.41 17.52 -2.91
CA LEU A 246 -16.89 18.10 -1.67
C LEU A 246 -16.02 19.29 -1.24
N PRO A 247 -16.62 20.43 -0.85
CA PRO A 247 -15.90 21.47 -0.14
C PRO A 247 -15.59 21.03 1.28
N PHE A 248 -14.66 21.72 1.95
CA PHE A 248 -14.32 21.51 3.36
C PHE A 248 -13.96 20.06 3.73
N ARG A 249 -13.38 19.29 2.80
CA ARG A 249 -13.01 17.87 3.01
C ARG A 249 -12.19 17.64 4.28
N LEU A 250 -11.31 18.57 4.63
CA LEU A 250 -10.54 18.53 5.88
C LEU A 250 -11.44 18.40 7.11
N LEU A 251 -12.45 19.28 7.22
CA LEU A 251 -13.36 19.30 8.38
C LEU A 251 -14.25 18.07 8.39
N ILE A 252 -14.80 17.69 7.23
CA ILE A 252 -15.66 16.52 7.08
C ILE A 252 -14.89 15.25 7.45
N ARG A 253 -13.62 15.12 7.00
CA ARG A 253 -12.78 13.96 7.32
C ARG A 253 -12.45 13.91 8.81
N PHE A 254 -12.06 15.04 9.41
CA PHE A 254 -11.79 15.09 10.83
C PHE A 254 -13.02 14.67 11.65
N PHE A 255 -14.17 15.28 11.38
CA PHE A 255 -15.41 14.96 12.08
C PHE A 255 -15.78 13.48 11.93
N TRP A 256 -15.69 12.95 10.71
CA TRP A 256 -15.98 11.54 10.43
C TRP A 256 -15.03 10.60 11.19
N MET A 257 -13.72 10.84 11.12
CA MET A 257 -12.74 9.98 11.78
C MET A 257 -12.81 10.08 13.31
N TYR A 258 -12.87 11.30 13.83
CA TYR A 258 -12.75 11.53 15.26
C TYR A 258 -14.04 11.21 16.01
N PHE A 259 -15.20 11.64 15.49
CA PHE A 259 -16.48 11.43 16.16
C PHE A 259 -17.22 10.19 15.64
N LEU A 260 -17.48 10.08 14.34
CA LEU A 260 -18.32 8.97 13.84
C LEU A 260 -17.57 7.62 13.83
N ARG A 261 -16.25 7.64 13.64
CA ARG A 261 -15.40 6.44 13.73
C ARG A 261 -14.71 6.32 15.09
N LEU A 262 -15.19 7.05 16.07
CA LEU A 262 -14.80 6.97 17.47
C LEU A 262 -13.29 7.17 17.73
N GLY A 263 -12.61 7.98 16.90
CA GLY A 263 -11.18 8.23 17.01
C GLY A 263 -10.76 8.84 18.36
N PHE A 264 -11.68 9.49 19.08
CA PHE A 264 -11.45 10.00 20.43
C PHE A 264 -11.16 8.88 21.46
N LEU A 265 -11.61 7.64 21.21
CA LEU A 265 -11.30 6.50 22.06
C LEU A 265 -9.83 6.06 21.96
N ASP A 266 -9.13 6.43 20.88
CA ASP A 266 -7.69 6.20 20.73
C ASP A 266 -6.86 7.29 21.43
N GLY A 267 -7.50 8.20 22.22
CA GLY A 267 -6.86 9.21 23.06
C GLY A 267 -6.07 10.26 22.27
N ARG A 268 -4.95 10.75 22.83
CA ARG A 268 -4.11 11.77 22.17
C ARG A 268 -3.56 11.29 20.83
N ALA A 269 -3.16 10.02 20.71
CA ALA A 269 -2.67 9.47 19.47
C ALA A 269 -3.76 9.50 18.39
N GLY A 270 -5.00 9.13 18.73
CA GLY A 270 -6.16 9.22 17.84
C GLY A 270 -6.45 10.63 17.38
N LEU A 271 -6.41 11.61 18.30
CA LEU A 271 -6.60 13.02 17.95
C LEU A 271 -5.54 13.52 16.96
N ILE A 272 -4.26 13.25 17.24
CA ILE A 272 -3.14 13.65 16.38
C ILE A 272 -3.27 12.96 15.02
N PHE A 273 -3.57 11.66 15.01
CA PHE A 273 -3.74 10.89 13.80
C PHE A 273 -4.88 11.42 12.91
N CYS A 274 -6.06 11.66 13.49
CA CYS A 274 -7.20 12.24 12.78
C CYS A 274 -6.88 13.63 12.22
N THR A 275 -6.16 14.46 13.00
CA THR A 275 -5.73 15.80 12.55
C THR A 275 -4.78 15.70 11.35
N LEU A 276 -3.73 14.89 11.44
CA LEU A 276 -2.75 14.74 10.35
C LEU A 276 -3.37 14.16 9.09
N MET A 277 -4.25 13.16 9.21
CA MET A 277 -4.96 12.58 8.07
C MET A 277 -5.97 13.55 7.44
N SER A 278 -6.52 14.46 8.24
CA SER A 278 -7.40 15.51 7.73
C SER A 278 -6.60 16.61 7.04
N MET A 279 -5.43 17.00 7.57
CA MET A 279 -4.50 17.93 6.90
C MET A 279 -4.04 17.39 5.55
N HIS A 280 -3.87 16.08 5.39
CA HIS A 280 -3.56 15.45 4.11
C HIS A 280 -4.61 15.79 3.03
N GLU A 281 -5.92 15.82 3.37
CA GLU A 281 -6.98 16.24 2.45
C GLU A 281 -6.87 17.72 2.05
N ALA A 282 -6.43 18.59 2.97
CA ALA A 282 -6.20 19.98 2.63
C ALA A 282 -5.04 20.15 1.64
N VAL A 283 -3.95 19.39 1.85
CA VAL A 283 -2.81 19.39 0.93
C VAL A 283 -3.21 18.90 -0.46
N ILE A 284 -4.01 17.81 -0.55
CA ILE A 284 -4.56 17.34 -1.82
C ILE A 284 -5.38 18.43 -2.51
N ALA A 285 -6.27 19.11 -1.78
CA ALA A 285 -7.10 20.17 -2.34
C ALA A 285 -6.25 21.35 -2.87
N ALA A 286 -5.23 21.77 -2.12
CA ALA A 286 -4.31 22.82 -2.54
C ALA A 286 -3.54 22.43 -3.82
N LYS A 287 -3.04 21.20 -3.91
CA LYS A 287 -2.33 20.70 -5.10
C LYS A 287 -3.24 20.58 -6.33
N ILE A 288 -4.51 20.22 -6.16
CA ILE A 288 -5.48 20.24 -7.27
C ILE A 288 -5.65 21.66 -7.79
N TYR A 289 -5.81 22.62 -6.90
CA TYR A 289 -5.95 24.02 -7.26
C TYR A 289 -4.69 24.56 -7.97
N GLU A 290 -3.50 24.27 -7.43
CA GLU A 290 -2.22 24.60 -8.05
C GLU A 290 -2.11 24.08 -9.50
N GLN A 291 -2.46 22.78 -9.71
CA GLN A 291 -2.46 22.18 -11.06
C GLN A 291 -3.45 22.85 -12.02
N GLN A 292 -4.58 23.35 -11.52
CA GLN A 292 -5.55 24.09 -12.33
C GLN A 292 -4.98 25.45 -12.75
N LEU A 293 -4.38 26.19 -11.83
CA LEU A 293 -3.74 27.48 -12.13
C LEU A 293 -2.63 27.34 -13.18
N GLN A 294 -1.78 26.31 -13.05
CA GLN A 294 -0.70 26.07 -14.01
C GLN A 294 -1.24 25.78 -15.42
N LYS A 295 -2.34 25.05 -15.55
CA LYS A 295 -3.00 24.81 -16.84
C LYS A 295 -3.62 26.07 -17.44
N ASP A 296 -4.15 26.95 -16.61
CA ASP A 296 -4.75 28.22 -17.09
C ASP A 296 -3.67 29.21 -17.53
N VAL A 297 -2.51 29.23 -16.88
CA VAL A 297 -1.36 30.04 -17.28
C VAL A 297 -0.75 29.58 -18.61
N SER A 298 -0.66 28.28 -18.86
CA SER A 298 -0.11 27.71 -20.10
C SER A 298 -1.05 27.79 -21.32
N ARG A 299 -2.34 28.05 -21.13
CA ARG A 299 -3.32 28.22 -22.21
C ARG A 299 -3.21 29.49 -23.05
N PRO A 300 -2.82 30.69 -22.54
CA PRO A 300 -2.67 31.89 -23.35
C PRO A 300 -1.60 31.77 -24.43
N GLU A 301 -0.47 31.16 -24.15
CA GLU A 301 0.64 31.01 -25.10
C GLU A 301 0.27 30.14 -26.30
N ALA A 302 -0.46 29.02 -26.08
CA ALA A 302 -0.95 28.17 -27.16
C ALA A 302 -1.99 28.87 -28.09
N LYS A 303 -2.74 29.84 -27.56
CA LYS A 303 -3.68 30.63 -28.37
C LYS A 303 -2.97 31.70 -29.22
N ILE A 304 -1.89 32.25 -28.73
CA ILE A 304 -1.08 33.26 -29.47
C ILE A 304 -0.33 32.56 -30.61
N GLU A 305 0.34 31.43 -30.35
CA GLU A 305 1.01 30.66 -31.41
C GLU A 305 0.07 30.10 -32.48
N SER A 306 -1.17 29.73 -32.12
CA SER A 306 -2.14 29.25 -33.12
C SER A 306 -2.74 30.41 -33.96
N ALA A 307 -2.83 31.62 -33.40
CA ALA A 307 -3.28 32.81 -34.15
C ALA A 307 -2.21 33.32 -35.12
N GLU A 308 -0.95 33.25 -34.77
CA GLU A 308 0.17 33.63 -35.66
C GLU A 308 0.39 32.64 -36.82
N ARG A 309 0.10 31.35 -36.64
CA ARG A 309 0.16 30.32 -37.72
C ARG A 309 -0.99 30.39 -38.72
N VAL A 310 -2.09 31.07 -38.40
CA VAL A 310 -3.25 31.25 -39.31
C VAL A 310 -3.13 32.55 -40.11
N SER A 311 -2.22 33.47 -39.69
CA SER A 311 -1.98 34.74 -40.35
C SER A 311 -0.71 34.78 -41.22
N SER A 312 -0.02 33.67 -41.36
CA SER A 312 1.10 33.45 -42.27
C SER A 312 0.70 32.45 -43.38
#